data_fdeefaaadff391cf1a545b4aa95f9729
#
_entry.id   fdeefaaadff391cf1a545b4aa95f9729
#
_cell.length_a   1.000
_cell.length_b   1.000
_cell.length_c   1.000
_cell.angle_alpha   90.00
_cell.angle_beta   90.00
_cell.angle_gamma   90.00
#
_symmetry.space_group_name_H-M   'P 1'
#
loop_
_entity.id
_entity.type
_entity.pdbx_description
1 polymer ?
#
loop_
_entity_poly.entity_id
_entity_poly.type
_entity_poly.pdbx_seq_one_letter_code
_entity_poly.pdbx_strand_id
1 'polypeptide(L)'
;LRFFKTGEGEYGYGDNFLGVMVPQVRLIVKECVNHIDLTEIENLLHSEYHEARLTALLLLVKMYEDSMKFSIGRGRPRPYSQSYSPECLRENIFNIYISNTRYINNWDLVDLSAPNIVGNHLYNGDCSLLYEFAKSNHLWKQRIAVVSTLTFIRKGEFTHTYALAKLFMDTRHDLMQKAVGWMLREAGKRDANQLRNFLNEYKNIMPRTMLRYAIE
;
A
#
# COMPACT_ATOMS: atom_id res chain seq x y z
N LEU A 1 12.09 11.89 -12.34
CA LEU A 1 10.97 11.76 -13.29
C LEU A 1 11.05 10.51 -14.20
N ARG A 2 12.23 9.94 -14.43
CA ARG A 2 12.40 8.75 -15.29
C ARG A 2 11.62 7.50 -14.84
N PHE A 3 11.23 7.42 -13.56
CA PHE A 3 10.51 6.28 -12.98
C PHE A 3 8.98 6.41 -13.06
N PHE A 4 8.49 7.63 -13.25
CA PHE A 4 7.06 7.90 -13.38
C PHE A 4 6.74 8.15 -14.85
N LYS A 5 5.79 7.42 -15.36
CA LYS A 5 5.30 7.60 -16.72
C LYS A 5 4.31 8.76 -16.72
N THR A 6 4.77 9.92 -17.18
CA THR A 6 4.02 11.19 -17.15
C THR A 6 3.59 11.67 -18.53
N GLY A 7 3.83 10.88 -19.58
CA GLY A 7 3.37 11.20 -20.93
C GLY A 7 1.85 11.15 -21.06
N GLU A 8 1.32 11.74 -22.12
CA GLU A 8 -0.12 11.72 -22.42
C GLU A 8 -0.64 10.28 -22.51
N GLY A 9 -1.70 9.96 -21.79
CA GLY A 9 -2.27 8.60 -21.70
C GLY A 9 -1.53 7.62 -20.76
N GLU A 10 -0.45 8.06 -20.12
CA GLU A 10 0.26 7.25 -19.13
C GLU A 10 -0.30 7.45 -17.71
N TYR A 11 -0.01 6.54 -16.78
CA TYR A 11 -0.61 6.49 -15.45
C TYR A 11 -0.27 7.67 -14.53
N GLY A 12 0.83 8.37 -14.77
CA GLY A 12 1.26 9.57 -14.04
C GLY A 12 0.99 10.88 -14.79
N TYR A 13 0.17 10.83 -15.85
CA TYR A 13 -0.19 12.04 -16.60
C TYR A 13 -0.95 13.03 -15.70
N GLY A 14 -0.53 14.30 -15.72
CA GLY A 14 -1.11 15.36 -14.91
C GLY A 14 -0.59 15.46 -13.48
N ASP A 15 0.29 14.56 -13.03
CA ASP A 15 0.96 14.68 -11.72
C ASP A 15 2.04 15.77 -11.75
N ASN A 16 2.00 16.67 -10.77
CA ASN A 16 3.03 17.68 -10.54
C ASN A 16 4.09 17.16 -9.56
N PHE A 17 5.37 17.23 -9.96
CA PHE A 17 6.49 16.75 -9.15
C PHE A 17 7.40 17.91 -8.72
N LEU A 18 7.73 17.97 -7.43
CA LEU A 18 8.70 18.91 -6.85
C LEU A 18 10.15 18.42 -7.02
N GLY A 19 10.34 17.13 -7.31
CA GLY A 19 11.67 16.53 -7.43
C GLY A 19 12.32 16.18 -6.09
N VAL A 20 11.56 16.12 -5.01
CA VAL A 20 12.04 15.74 -3.67
C VAL A 20 12.11 14.23 -3.56
N MET A 21 13.27 13.70 -3.17
CA MET A 21 13.47 12.25 -3.06
C MET A 21 12.86 11.68 -1.77
N VAL A 22 12.41 10.41 -1.81
CA VAL A 22 11.80 9.71 -0.68
C VAL A 22 12.61 9.82 0.63
N PRO A 23 13.97 9.71 0.65
CA PRO A 23 14.72 9.93 1.90
C PRO A 23 14.52 11.32 2.51
N GLN A 24 14.41 12.35 1.68
CA GLN A 24 14.16 13.73 2.14
C GLN A 24 12.73 13.88 2.67
N VAL A 25 11.74 13.30 1.99
CA VAL A 25 10.35 13.23 2.47
C VAL A 25 10.31 12.56 3.86
N ARG A 26 11.05 11.48 4.08
CA ARG A 26 11.12 10.80 5.39
C ARG A 26 11.72 11.67 6.50
N LEU A 27 12.65 12.57 6.19
CA LEU A 27 13.17 13.54 7.16
C LEU A 27 12.08 14.54 7.56
N ILE A 28 11.36 15.11 6.59
CA ILE A 28 10.22 16.00 6.82
C ILE A 28 9.17 15.31 7.71
N VAL A 29 8.79 14.06 7.38
CA VAL A 29 7.83 13.28 8.19
C VAL A 29 8.30 13.15 9.64
N LYS A 30 9.59 12.86 9.86
CA LYS A 30 10.15 12.73 11.21
C LYS A 30 10.06 14.04 12.03
N GLU A 31 10.24 15.18 11.38
CA GLU A 31 10.17 16.49 12.01
C GLU A 31 8.73 16.92 12.27
N CYS A 32 7.82 16.71 11.31
CA CYS A 32 6.46 17.23 11.35
C CYS A 32 5.47 16.36 12.13
N VAL A 33 5.71 15.05 12.27
CA VAL A 33 4.72 14.09 12.78
C VAL A 33 4.17 14.42 14.18
N ASN A 34 4.90 15.15 15.00
CA ASN A 34 4.46 15.54 16.35
C ASN A 34 3.73 16.90 16.41
N HIS A 35 3.63 17.60 15.28
CA HIS A 35 3.14 18.97 15.18
C HIS A 35 2.00 19.15 14.19
N ILE A 36 1.51 18.06 13.61
CA ILE A 36 0.46 18.04 12.57
C ILE A 36 -0.69 17.14 13.03
N ASP A 37 -1.93 17.54 12.77
CA ASP A 37 -3.11 16.75 13.05
C ASP A 37 -3.64 15.98 11.81
N LEU A 38 -4.66 15.12 12.02
CA LEU A 38 -5.22 14.32 10.95
C LEU A 38 -5.91 15.15 9.86
N THR A 39 -6.50 16.27 10.21
CA THR A 39 -7.20 17.17 9.26
C THR A 39 -6.19 17.86 8.36
N GLU A 40 -5.08 18.33 8.91
CA GLU A 40 -3.99 18.93 8.15
C GLU A 40 -3.34 17.91 7.20
N ILE A 41 -3.16 16.64 7.67
CA ILE A 41 -2.64 15.56 6.83
C ILE A 41 -3.62 15.24 5.68
N GLU A 42 -4.91 15.20 5.94
CA GLU A 42 -5.91 14.97 4.90
C GLU A 42 -5.91 16.10 3.86
N ASN A 43 -5.80 17.36 4.30
CA ASN A 43 -5.64 18.50 3.40
C ASN A 43 -4.36 18.39 2.56
N LEU A 44 -3.24 17.96 3.15
CA LEU A 44 -1.99 17.74 2.45
C LEU A 44 -2.12 16.62 1.41
N LEU A 45 -2.92 15.57 1.68
CA LEU A 45 -3.20 14.48 0.75
C LEU A 45 -3.96 14.95 -0.50
N HIS A 46 -4.70 16.06 -0.41
CA HIS A 46 -5.41 16.67 -1.54
C HIS A 46 -4.53 17.57 -2.42
N SER A 47 -3.24 17.69 -2.12
CA SER A 47 -2.31 18.52 -2.89
C SER A 47 -2.18 18.06 -4.34
N GLU A 48 -2.01 18.99 -5.25
CA GLU A 48 -1.64 18.72 -6.65
C GLU A 48 -0.22 18.14 -6.78
N TYR A 49 0.66 18.38 -5.80
CA TYR A 49 2.03 17.90 -5.81
C TYR A 49 2.17 16.48 -5.30
N HIS A 50 2.82 15.64 -6.09
CA HIS A 50 3.01 14.21 -5.77
C HIS A 50 3.71 14.00 -4.42
N GLU A 51 4.81 14.70 -4.15
CA GLU A 51 5.59 14.53 -2.92
C GLU A 51 4.87 15.07 -1.68
N ALA A 52 3.94 16.01 -1.83
CA ALA A 52 3.06 16.43 -0.74
C ALA A 52 2.09 15.30 -0.36
N ARG A 53 1.46 14.64 -1.34
CA ARG A 53 0.62 13.45 -1.10
C ARG A 53 1.43 12.29 -0.50
N LEU A 54 2.66 12.07 -0.99
CA LEU A 54 3.57 11.08 -0.40
C LEU A 54 3.89 11.40 1.07
N THR A 55 4.16 12.68 1.38
CA THR A 55 4.41 13.14 2.75
C THR A 55 3.21 12.86 3.64
N ALA A 56 1.99 13.18 3.19
CA ALA A 56 0.76 12.89 3.92
C ALA A 56 0.61 11.40 4.23
N LEU A 57 0.79 10.54 3.23
CA LEU A 57 0.70 9.09 3.41
C LEU A 57 1.76 8.55 4.37
N LEU A 58 3.00 9.04 4.29
CA LEU A 58 4.06 8.60 5.21
C LEU A 58 3.86 9.12 6.64
N LEU A 59 3.20 10.28 6.83
CA LEU A 59 2.74 10.75 8.15
C LEU A 59 1.68 9.81 8.72
N LEU A 60 0.66 9.45 7.93
CA LEU A 60 -0.37 8.47 8.34
C LEU A 60 0.26 7.11 8.70
N VAL A 61 1.18 6.60 7.87
CA VAL A 61 1.92 5.36 8.15
C VAL A 61 2.67 5.46 9.48
N LYS A 62 3.39 6.56 9.70
CA LYS A 62 4.17 6.76 10.92
C LYS A 62 3.29 6.81 12.16
N MET A 63 2.16 7.52 12.11
CA MET A 63 1.20 7.59 13.22
C MET A 63 0.57 6.21 13.49
N TYR A 64 0.21 5.48 12.43
CA TYR A 64 -0.34 4.12 12.54
C TYR A 64 0.65 3.15 13.21
N GLU A 65 1.89 3.13 12.76
CA GLU A 65 2.95 2.29 13.33
C GLU A 65 3.26 2.64 14.79
N ASP A 66 3.31 3.93 15.13
CA ASP A 66 3.55 4.37 16.49
C ASP A 66 2.39 3.97 17.42
N SER A 67 1.13 4.05 16.94
CA SER A 67 -0.04 3.60 17.70
C SER A 67 -0.01 2.10 17.97
N MET A 68 0.43 1.29 17.00
CA MET A 68 0.62 -0.16 17.19
C MET A 68 1.68 -0.47 18.26
N LYS A 69 2.82 0.23 18.24
CA LYS A 69 3.88 0.06 19.25
C LYS A 69 3.41 0.46 20.62
N PHE A 70 2.62 1.53 20.74
CA PHE A 70 2.06 2.01 22.01
C PHE A 70 1.07 1.00 22.60
N SER A 71 0.18 0.41 21.80
CA SER A 71 -0.78 -0.63 22.23
C SER A 71 -0.11 -1.86 22.86
N ILE A 72 1.12 -2.19 22.48
CA ILE A 72 1.89 -3.33 23.02
C ILE A 72 2.95 -2.91 24.05
N GLY A 73 2.86 -1.68 24.60
CA GLY A 73 3.77 -1.19 25.63
C GLY A 73 5.20 -0.89 25.15
N ARG A 74 5.45 -0.85 23.85
CA ARG A 74 6.80 -0.61 23.27
C ARG A 74 7.00 0.80 22.73
N GLY A 75 5.96 1.65 22.77
CA GLY A 75 5.97 3.01 22.27
C GLY A 75 5.94 4.05 23.39
N ARG A 76 6.39 5.29 23.08
CA ARG A 76 6.15 6.45 23.93
C ARG A 76 4.86 7.15 23.49
N PRO A 77 4.09 7.74 24.42
CA PRO A 77 2.98 8.62 24.07
C PRO A 77 3.46 9.72 23.11
N ARG A 78 2.67 10.04 22.11
CA ARG A 78 2.93 11.12 21.16
C ARG A 78 1.89 12.22 21.35
N PRO A 79 2.16 13.46 20.96
CA PRO A 79 1.19 14.56 21.11
C PRO A 79 -0.18 14.22 20.50
N TYR A 80 -0.21 13.65 19.31
CA TYR A 80 -1.44 13.23 18.65
C TYR A 80 -2.17 12.06 19.35
N SER A 81 -1.50 11.28 20.21
CA SER A 81 -2.13 10.21 20.99
C SER A 81 -2.84 10.72 22.25
N GLN A 82 -2.79 12.01 22.56
CA GLN A 82 -3.56 12.59 23.66
C GLN A 82 -5.04 12.76 23.28
N SER A 83 -5.35 12.94 22.00
CA SER A 83 -6.71 13.16 21.50
C SER A 83 -7.46 11.87 21.14
N TYR A 84 -6.75 10.75 20.96
CA TYR A 84 -7.32 9.48 20.50
C TYR A 84 -6.73 8.30 21.27
N SER A 85 -7.56 7.28 21.56
CA SER A 85 -6.99 5.98 21.91
C SER A 85 -6.23 5.40 20.70
N PRO A 86 -5.26 4.48 20.90
CA PRO A 86 -4.51 3.90 19.80
C PRO A 86 -5.41 3.22 18.75
N GLU A 87 -6.49 2.60 19.20
CA GLU A 87 -7.48 1.91 18.34
C GLU A 87 -8.25 2.95 17.50
N CYS A 88 -8.79 3.98 18.15
CA CYS A 88 -9.53 5.07 17.49
C CYS A 88 -8.63 5.80 16.48
N LEU A 89 -7.37 6.02 16.81
CA LEU A 89 -6.41 6.65 15.90
C LEU A 89 -6.21 5.79 14.63
N ARG A 90 -6.02 4.47 14.78
CA ARG A 90 -5.87 3.55 13.64
C ARG A 90 -7.11 3.50 12.76
N GLU A 91 -8.29 3.48 13.38
CA GLU A 91 -9.57 3.53 12.67
C GLU A 91 -9.70 4.81 11.84
N ASN A 92 -9.42 5.98 12.45
CA ASN A 92 -9.48 7.26 11.76
C ASN A 92 -8.48 7.33 10.60
N ILE A 93 -7.24 6.85 10.79
CA ILE A 93 -6.22 6.80 9.73
C ILE A 93 -6.69 5.90 8.58
N PHE A 94 -7.25 4.74 8.89
CA PHE A 94 -7.78 3.83 7.89
C PHE A 94 -8.93 4.47 7.10
N ASN A 95 -9.87 5.11 7.79
CA ASN A 95 -11.00 5.79 7.16
C ASN A 95 -10.54 6.95 6.26
N ILE A 96 -9.58 7.77 6.69
CA ILE A 96 -8.96 8.80 5.84
C ILE A 96 -8.34 8.17 4.59
N TYR A 97 -7.59 7.08 4.75
CA TYR A 97 -6.95 6.39 3.61
C TYR A 97 -7.98 5.91 2.58
N ILE A 98 -9.03 5.21 3.04
CA ILE A 98 -10.05 4.62 2.15
C ILE A 98 -10.89 5.70 1.46
N SER A 99 -11.28 6.74 2.18
CA SER A 99 -12.07 7.86 1.63
C SER A 99 -11.30 8.67 0.57
N ASN A 100 -9.97 8.66 0.65
CA ASN A 100 -9.10 9.46 -0.19
C ASN A 100 -8.33 8.66 -1.26
N THR A 101 -8.77 7.44 -1.60
CA THR A 101 -8.08 6.57 -2.58
C THR A 101 -7.88 7.22 -3.96
N ARG A 102 -8.70 8.21 -4.33
CA ARG A 102 -8.57 8.96 -5.60
C ARG A 102 -7.26 9.76 -5.69
N TYR A 103 -6.69 10.18 -4.54
CA TYR A 103 -5.44 10.93 -4.46
C TYR A 103 -4.21 10.01 -4.31
N ILE A 104 -4.44 8.71 -4.12
CA ILE A 104 -3.39 7.68 -4.04
C ILE A 104 -3.23 7.05 -5.43
N ASN A 105 -2.79 7.88 -6.36
CA ASN A 105 -2.87 7.64 -7.80
C ASN A 105 -1.51 7.32 -8.45
N ASN A 106 -0.56 6.76 -7.69
CA ASN A 106 0.71 6.31 -8.21
C ASN A 106 1.22 5.08 -7.44
N TRP A 107 2.11 4.29 -8.07
CA TRP A 107 2.60 3.03 -7.51
C TRP A 107 3.38 3.21 -6.20
N ASP A 108 4.21 4.25 -6.10
CA ASP A 108 5.00 4.52 -4.89
C ASP A 108 4.13 4.98 -3.72
N LEU A 109 3.07 5.76 -3.98
CA LEU A 109 2.09 6.15 -2.97
C LEU A 109 1.40 4.92 -2.38
N VAL A 110 1.01 3.96 -3.22
CA VAL A 110 0.40 2.70 -2.78
C VAL A 110 1.41 1.80 -2.06
N ASP A 111 2.57 1.55 -2.67
CA ASP A 111 3.52 0.55 -2.18
C ASP A 111 4.13 0.92 -0.83
N LEU A 112 4.28 2.22 -0.55
CA LEU A 112 4.81 2.71 0.71
C LEU A 112 3.77 2.85 1.83
N SER A 113 2.48 2.78 1.53
CA SER A 113 1.40 3.04 2.50
C SER A 113 0.43 1.87 2.70
N ALA A 114 -0.04 1.23 1.62
CA ALA A 114 -1.10 0.22 1.68
C ALA A 114 -0.78 -0.98 2.61
N PRO A 115 0.42 -1.57 2.61
CA PRO A 115 0.73 -2.66 3.55
C PRO A 115 0.64 -2.20 4.99
N ASN A 116 1.12 -0.98 5.27
CA ASN A 116 1.28 -0.47 6.63
C ASN A 116 -0.04 0.01 7.24
N ILE A 117 -0.97 0.51 6.43
CA ILE A 117 -2.28 0.99 6.88
C ILE A 117 -3.34 -0.09 6.61
N VAL A 118 -3.66 -0.34 5.33
CA VAL A 118 -4.75 -1.25 4.93
C VAL A 118 -4.43 -2.69 5.32
N GLY A 119 -3.23 -3.16 5.01
CA GLY A 119 -2.80 -4.51 5.34
C GLY A 119 -2.81 -4.80 6.84
N ASN A 120 -2.31 -3.86 7.67
CA ASN A 120 -2.35 -4.03 9.13
C ASN A 120 -3.76 -3.92 9.71
N HIS A 121 -4.60 -3.04 9.16
CA HIS A 121 -5.97 -2.85 9.65
C HIS A 121 -6.82 -4.10 9.40
N LEU A 122 -6.73 -4.68 8.21
CA LEU A 122 -7.55 -5.84 7.80
C LEU A 122 -7.02 -7.18 8.32
N TYR A 123 -5.77 -7.26 8.77
CA TYR A 123 -5.12 -8.55 9.10
C TYR A 123 -5.88 -9.39 10.13
N ASN A 124 -6.51 -8.79 11.14
CA ASN A 124 -7.28 -9.50 12.17
C ASN A 124 -8.79 -9.27 12.06
N GLY A 125 -9.25 -8.73 10.92
CA GLY A 125 -10.64 -8.32 10.72
C GLY A 125 -11.24 -8.86 9.43
N ASP A 126 -12.28 -8.20 8.97
CA ASP A 126 -12.94 -8.51 7.70
C ASP A 126 -12.07 -8.08 6.51
N CYS A 127 -11.67 -9.03 5.70
CA CYS A 127 -10.88 -8.82 4.48
C CYS A 127 -11.71 -8.60 3.22
N SER A 128 -13.03 -8.43 3.33
CA SER A 128 -13.95 -8.24 2.18
C SER A 128 -13.53 -7.07 1.29
N LEU A 129 -13.03 -5.99 1.89
CA LEU A 129 -12.54 -4.81 1.18
C LEU A 129 -11.42 -5.12 0.17
N LEU A 130 -10.53 -6.09 0.46
CA LEU A 130 -9.49 -6.51 -0.50
C LEU A 130 -10.12 -7.02 -1.80
N TYR A 131 -11.18 -7.80 -1.70
CA TYR A 131 -11.86 -8.38 -2.86
C TYR A 131 -12.75 -7.36 -3.57
N GLU A 132 -13.37 -6.44 -2.83
CA GLU A 132 -14.10 -5.31 -3.39
C GLU A 132 -13.16 -4.44 -4.24
N PHE A 133 -12.02 -4.05 -3.69
CA PHE A 133 -11.02 -3.25 -4.40
C PHE A 133 -10.44 -3.99 -5.60
N ALA A 134 -10.16 -5.29 -5.47
CA ALA A 134 -9.66 -6.11 -6.57
C ALA A 134 -10.63 -6.21 -7.75
N LYS A 135 -11.93 -6.23 -7.47
CA LYS A 135 -12.99 -6.28 -8.49
C LYS A 135 -13.36 -4.91 -9.06
N SER A 136 -12.87 -3.82 -8.49
CA SER A 136 -13.14 -2.48 -8.99
C SER A 136 -12.45 -2.24 -10.35
N ASN A 137 -13.03 -1.36 -11.17
CA ASN A 137 -12.40 -0.93 -12.43
C ASN A 137 -11.36 0.19 -12.23
N HIS A 138 -10.77 0.28 -11.03
CA HIS A 138 -9.84 1.35 -10.68
C HIS A 138 -8.47 0.78 -10.36
N LEU A 139 -7.47 1.07 -11.21
CA LEU A 139 -6.11 0.55 -11.12
C LEU A 139 -5.51 0.63 -9.72
N TRP A 140 -5.61 1.78 -9.09
CA TRP A 140 -4.97 2.00 -7.80
C TRP A 140 -5.68 1.29 -6.65
N LYS A 141 -7.01 1.15 -6.68
CA LYS A 141 -7.74 0.30 -5.73
C LYS A 141 -7.33 -1.17 -5.88
N GLN A 142 -7.22 -1.66 -7.13
CA GLN A 142 -6.73 -3.01 -7.41
C GLN A 142 -5.31 -3.21 -6.85
N ARG A 143 -4.42 -2.21 -7.07
CA ARG A 143 -3.05 -2.27 -6.55
C ARG A 143 -3.02 -2.22 -5.02
N ILE A 144 -3.82 -1.36 -4.38
CA ILE A 144 -3.97 -1.32 -2.92
C ILE A 144 -4.35 -2.70 -2.38
N ALA A 145 -5.34 -3.36 -2.97
CA ALA A 145 -5.77 -4.71 -2.56
C ALA A 145 -4.61 -5.71 -2.59
N VAL A 146 -3.90 -5.78 -3.72
CA VAL A 146 -2.81 -6.74 -3.91
C VAL A 146 -1.63 -6.43 -2.99
N VAL A 147 -1.17 -5.18 -2.95
CA VAL A 147 0.04 -4.80 -2.20
C VAL A 147 -0.19 -4.84 -0.68
N SER A 148 -1.43 -4.62 -0.21
CA SER A 148 -1.79 -4.78 1.21
C SER A 148 -1.53 -6.20 1.74
N THR A 149 -1.56 -7.23 0.88
CA THR A 149 -1.24 -8.61 1.28
C THR A 149 0.20 -8.81 1.74
N LEU A 150 1.11 -7.86 1.47
CA LEU A 150 2.47 -7.91 1.97
C LEU A 150 2.53 -8.02 3.51
N THR A 151 1.59 -7.40 4.22
CA THR A 151 1.50 -7.53 5.68
C THR A 151 1.10 -8.95 6.10
N PHE A 152 0.17 -9.56 5.41
CA PHE A 152 -0.23 -10.97 5.62
C PHE A 152 0.95 -11.90 5.36
N ILE A 153 1.65 -11.71 4.25
CA ILE A 153 2.85 -12.49 3.90
C ILE A 153 3.92 -12.40 5.00
N ARG A 154 4.18 -11.18 5.50
CA ARG A 154 5.16 -10.98 6.60
C ARG A 154 4.78 -11.70 7.88
N LYS A 155 3.50 -11.97 8.10
CA LYS A 155 2.94 -12.69 9.25
C LYS A 155 2.71 -14.19 8.96
N GLY A 156 3.12 -14.68 7.78
CA GLY A 156 3.04 -16.10 7.39
C GLY A 156 1.68 -16.56 6.86
N GLU A 157 0.81 -15.62 6.49
CA GLU A 157 -0.50 -15.90 5.93
C GLU A 157 -0.52 -15.54 4.43
N PHE A 158 -0.87 -16.51 3.56
CA PHE A 158 -0.74 -16.37 2.10
C PHE A 158 -2.05 -16.53 1.34
N THR A 159 -3.14 -16.88 2.01
CA THR A 159 -4.43 -17.22 1.39
C THR A 159 -4.94 -16.09 0.51
N HIS A 160 -4.95 -14.85 1.04
CA HIS A 160 -5.41 -13.70 0.29
C HIS A 160 -4.49 -13.36 -0.89
N THR A 161 -3.18 -13.53 -0.73
CA THR A 161 -2.20 -13.29 -1.82
C THR A 161 -2.48 -14.19 -3.01
N TYR A 162 -2.62 -15.50 -2.80
CA TYR A 162 -2.90 -16.45 -3.89
C TYR A 162 -4.31 -16.28 -4.45
N ALA A 163 -5.31 -16.00 -3.61
CA ALA A 163 -6.67 -15.75 -4.05
C ALA A 163 -6.74 -14.51 -4.98
N LEU A 164 -6.12 -13.41 -4.57
CA LEU A 164 -6.05 -12.19 -5.40
C LEU A 164 -5.23 -12.42 -6.67
N ALA A 165 -4.11 -13.16 -6.59
CA ALA A 165 -3.33 -13.47 -7.78
C ALA A 165 -4.17 -14.18 -8.86
N LYS A 166 -5.06 -15.09 -8.46
CA LYS A 166 -5.99 -15.76 -9.40
C LYS A 166 -6.93 -14.78 -10.10
N LEU A 167 -7.41 -13.75 -9.41
CA LEU A 167 -8.31 -12.73 -9.99
C LEU A 167 -7.63 -11.88 -11.07
N PHE A 168 -6.30 -11.81 -11.06
CA PHE A 168 -5.53 -10.97 -12.00
C PHE A 168 -4.80 -11.74 -13.10
N MET A 169 -5.14 -13.03 -13.34
CA MET A 169 -4.51 -13.83 -14.40
C MET A 169 -4.72 -13.24 -15.80
N ASP A 170 -5.84 -12.57 -16.03
CA ASP A 170 -6.14 -11.95 -17.32
C ASP A 170 -5.77 -10.46 -17.39
N THR A 171 -5.10 -9.92 -16.36
CA THR A 171 -4.77 -8.50 -16.32
C THR A 171 -3.77 -8.13 -17.42
N ARG A 172 -4.09 -7.08 -18.20
CA ARG A 172 -3.21 -6.54 -19.23
C ARG A 172 -2.34 -5.39 -18.73
N HIS A 173 -2.63 -4.85 -17.55
CA HIS A 173 -1.93 -3.69 -17.03
C HIS A 173 -0.58 -4.08 -16.41
N ASP A 174 0.52 -3.57 -16.96
CA ASP A 174 1.90 -3.89 -16.57
C ASP A 174 2.16 -3.68 -15.07
N LEU A 175 1.68 -2.57 -14.50
CA LEU A 175 1.82 -2.29 -13.05
C LEU A 175 1.10 -3.32 -12.17
N MET A 176 -0.03 -3.88 -12.62
CA MET A 176 -0.71 -4.94 -11.88
C MET A 176 0.01 -6.27 -12.00
N GLN A 177 0.48 -6.62 -13.21
CA GLN A 177 1.30 -7.83 -13.40
C GLN A 177 2.55 -7.82 -12.49
N LYS A 178 3.22 -6.66 -12.39
CA LYS A 178 4.37 -6.46 -11.50
C LYS A 178 3.99 -6.57 -10.03
N ALA A 179 2.89 -5.95 -9.60
CA ALA A 179 2.44 -6.01 -8.21
C ALA A 179 2.10 -7.44 -7.78
N VAL A 180 1.31 -8.15 -8.57
CA VAL A 180 0.94 -9.55 -8.28
C VAL A 180 2.18 -10.44 -8.27
N GLY A 181 3.05 -10.33 -9.28
CA GLY A 181 4.29 -11.09 -9.33
C GLY A 181 5.20 -10.81 -8.12
N TRP A 182 5.32 -9.55 -7.71
CA TRP A 182 6.06 -9.17 -6.51
C TRP A 182 5.48 -9.82 -5.25
N MET A 183 4.16 -9.79 -5.04
CA MET A 183 3.54 -10.41 -3.86
C MET A 183 3.71 -11.94 -3.87
N LEU A 184 3.58 -12.59 -5.03
CA LEU A 184 3.87 -14.03 -5.18
C LEU A 184 5.33 -14.34 -4.82
N ARG A 185 6.30 -13.53 -5.26
CA ARG A 185 7.70 -13.67 -4.89
C ARG A 185 7.93 -13.52 -3.39
N GLU A 186 7.33 -12.53 -2.77
CA GLU A 186 7.44 -12.33 -1.31
C GLU A 186 6.84 -13.51 -0.53
N ALA A 187 5.71 -14.06 -0.99
CA ALA A 187 5.15 -15.31 -0.44
C ALA A 187 6.10 -16.49 -0.64
N GLY A 188 6.68 -16.63 -1.83
CA GLY A 188 7.63 -17.70 -2.15
C GLY A 188 8.93 -17.65 -1.35
N LYS A 189 9.40 -16.46 -0.95
CA LYS A 189 10.52 -16.32 -0.02
C LYS A 189 10.22 -16.88 1.38
N ARG A 190 8.95 -16.98 1.75
CA ARG A 190 8.48 -17.54 3.04
C ARG A 190 8.11 -19.01 2.91
N ASP A 191 7.44 -19.39 1.82
CA ASP A 191 7.06 -20.76 1.51
C ASP A 191 7.24 -21.05 0.00
N ALA A 192 8.42 -21.54 -0.34
CA ALA A 192 8.78 -21.88 -1.71
C ALA A 192 7.93 -23.05 -2.27
N ASN A 193 7.43 -23.95 -1.41
CA ASN A 193 6.65 -25.10 -1.85
C ASN A 193 5.24 -24.65 -2.27
N GLN A 194 4.60 -23.76 -1.50
CA GLN A 194 3.32 -23.19 -1.89
C GLN A 194 3.43 -22.41 -3.21
N LEU A 195 4.48 -21.61 -3.39
CA LEU A 195 4.70 -20.90 -4.66
C LEU A 195 4.87 -21.88 -5.83
N ARG A 196 5.69 -22.94 -5.67
CA ARG A 196 5.88 -23.96 -6.73
C ARG A 196 4.57 -24.63 -7.12
N ASN A 197 3.75 -25.00 -6.13
CA ASN A 197 2.44 -25.62 -6.39
C ASN A 197 1.55 -24.66 -7.18
N PHE A 198 1.47 -23.39 -6.77
CA PHE A 198 0.72 -22.36 -7.47
C PHE A 198 1.23 -22.17 -8.92
N LEU A 199 2.54 -22.05 -9.11
CA LEU A 199 3.11 -21.88 -10.44
C LEU A 199 2.90 -23.09 -11.34
N ASN A 200 2.97 -24.33 -10.81
CA ASN A 200 2.69 -25.53 -11.57
C ASN A 200 1.26 -25.54 -12.14
N GLU A 201 0.30 -25.01 -11.39
CA GLU A 201 -1.10 -24.93 -11.81
C GLU A 201 -1.35 -23.77 -12.79
N TYR A 202 -0.75 -22.58 -12.55
CA TYR A 202 -1.14 -21.35 -13.24
C TYR A 202 -0.11 -20.80 -14.24
N LYS A 203 1.16 -21.27 -14.27
CA LYS A 203 2.24 -20.69 -15.09
C LYS A 203 1.92 -20.54 -16.58
N ASN A 204 1.08 -21.44 -17.13
CA ASN A 204 0.76 -21.45 -18.57
C ASN A 204 -0.25 -20.35 -18.96
N ILE A 205 -1.02 -19.84 -18.00
CA ILE A 205 -2.02 -18.78 -18.21
C ILE A 205 -1.58 -17.45 -17.62
N MET A 206 -0.54 -17.44 -16.79
CA MET A 206 -0.01 -16.22 -16.21
C MET A 206 0.57 -15.28 -17.26
N PRO A 207 0.32 -13.96 -17.18
CA PRO A 207 1.07 -12.98 -17.95
C PRO A 207 2.59 -13.12 -17.74
N ARG A 208 3.37 -13.01 -18.81
CA ARG A 208 4.84 -13.23 -18.75
C ARG A 208 5.54 -12.30 -17.74
N THR A 209 5.13 -11.05 -17.66
CA THR A 209 5.68 -10.10 -16.65
C THR A 209 5.37 -10.55 -15.23
N MET A 210 4.14 -11.00 -14.97
CA MET A 210 3.75 -11.51 -13.65
C MET A 210 4.57 -12.74 -13.26
N LEU A 211 4.70 -13.71 -14.16
CA LEU A 211 5.49 -14.92 -13.92
C LEU A 211 6.96 -14.58 -13.65
N ARG A 212 7.57 -13.71 -14.47
CA ARG A 212 8.96 -13.28 -14.28
C ARG A 212 9.16 -12.67 -12.89
N TYR A 213 8.29 -11.74 -12.48
CA TYR A 213 8.38 -11.09 -11.15
C TYR A 213 8.16 -12.07 -9.99
N ALA A 214 7.40 -13.14 -10.21
CA ALA A 214 7.16 -14.16 -9.19
C ALA A 214 8.38 -15.07 -8.93
N ILE A 215 9.26 -15.25 -9.93
CA ILE A 215 10.40 -16.17 -9.86
C ILE A 215 11.77 -15.48 -9.71
N GLU A 216 11.86 -14.16 -9.91
CA GLU A 216 13.08 -13.38 -9.65
C GLU A 216 13.39 -13.34 -8.12
#